data_0c4887b5975c0d28111d0b1009aba392
#
_entry.id   0c4887b5975c0d28111d0b1009aba392
#
_cell.length_a   1.000
_cell.length_b   1.000
_cell.length_c   1.000
_cell.angle_alpha   90.00
_cell.angle_beta   90.00
_cell.angle_gamma   90.00
#
_symmetry.space_group_name_H-M   'P 1'
#
loop_
_entity.id
_entity.type
_entity.pdbx_description
1 polymer ?
#
loop_
_entity_poly.entity_id
_entity_poly.type
_entity_poly.pdbx_seq_one_letter_code
_entity_poly.pdbx_strand_id
1 'polypeptide(L)'
;MRVRGRLRWGRRARVGAVLAALLTGVVTPAVLLTPGAAGAAGAGAPVCQIRDDRLKEISGMVATDDGYVVVNDGADDEARRRIFFLDQRCAVVRTVSYPSQPRDTEDLAIGRDGTVWVADIGDNDRSRTTVAVWRLAPGRDKPVLHRMAYPDRPHDAEALLLDSDGQPLIVTKGGSGTVFLYAPSTALRPGATTPLAPAGQVSLPMTDTSNPFSFIGRGVVTGAANAPDGRRVVLRSYADAFEYDVPDGDVVKALTSGTPRITPLPDEPQGESITYSRDGGSLLTVSESADQPPGTRPTILRYPATDGPVTAAHPTGSAAPVLPTAVRPIAEDTIGLGGRTWLLVAGGGTLLALLALAGVLRWRYTARP
;
A
#
# COMPACT_ATOMS: atom_id res chain seq x y z
N MET A 1 45.06 -37.25 -47.23
CA MET A 1 45.86 -36.70 -48.34
C MET A 1 46.23 -35.27 -47.98
N ARG A 2 47.52 -35.08 -47.61
CA ARG A 2 48.47 -33.99 -47.96
C ARG A 2 47.89 -32.53 -47.82
N VAL A 3 48.57 -31.48 -47.30
CA VAL A 3 50.00 -31.24 -46.96
C VAL A 3 50.08 -29.90 -46.20
N ARG A 4 50.85 -29.87 -45.19
CA ARG A 4 51.75 -28.91 -44.56
C ARG A 4 51.93 -27.52 -45.25
N GLY A 5 52.08 -26.52 -44.40
CA GLY A 5 52.76 -25.27 -44.71
C GLY A 5 53.07 -24.47 -43.45
N ARG A 6 54.27 -24.65 -42.90
CA ARG A 6 54.87 -23.78 -41.87
C ARG A 6 55.64 -22.67 -42.60
N LEU A 7 55.65 -21.48 -42.03
CA LEU A 7 56.78 -20.55 -42.20
C LEU A 7 56.96 -19.69 -40.92
N ARG A 8 58.19 -19.78 -40.44
CA ARG A 8 58.79 -18.96 -39.36
C ARG A 8 59.46 -17.75 -40.00
N TRP A 9 59.76 -16.76 -39.20
CA TRP A 9 60.84 -15.76 -39.12
C TRP A 9 60.25 -14.45 -38.63
N GLY A 10 60.86 -13.66 -37.73
CA GLY A 10 62.20 -13.59 -37.18
C GLY A 10 62.27 -12.46 -36.13
N ARG A 11 63.15 -12.64 -35.20
CA ARG A 11 63.47 -11.70 -34.11
C ARG A 11 64.08 -10.40 -34.65
N ARG A 12 63.77 -9.27 -33.99
CA ARG A 12 64.73 -8.19 -33.77
C ARG A 12 64.56 -7.56 -32.41
N ALA A 13 65.58 -7.72 -31.59
CA ALA A 13 65.82 -7.02 -30.33
C ALA A 13 66.25 -5.57 -30.61
N ARG A 14 65.81 -4.64 -29.82
CA ARG A 14 66.49 -3.36 -29.61
C ARG A 14 66.46 -3.03 -28.12
N VAL A 15 67.68 -2.88 -27.59
CA VAL A 15 68.11 -2.41 -26.28
C VAL A 15 67.85 -0.90 -26.19
N GLY A 16 67.37 -0.39 -25.11
CA GLY A 16 67.23 1.03 -24.83
C GLY A 16 66.98 1.34 -23.38
N ALA A 17 68.04 1.66 -22.72
CA ALA A 17 68.35 2.47 -21.53
C ALA A 17 67.29 2.70 -20.44
N VAL A 18 67.75 2.34 -19.23
CA VAL A 18 67.21 2.63 -17.90
C VAL A 18 67.37 4.12 -17.56
N LEU A 19 66.33 4.78 -17.15
CA LEU A 19 66.40 6.00 -16.33
C LEU A 19 65.50 5.74 -15.07
N ALA A 20 66.13 5.56 -13.91
CA ALA A 20 65.48 5.50 -12.63
C ALA A 20 65.24 6.93 -12.15
N ALA A 21 63.96 7.31 -12.02
CA ALA A 21 63.55 8.47 -11.23
C ALA A 21 62.89 8.03 -9.96
N LEU A 22 63.55 8.23 -8.84
CA LEU A 22 63.05 8.08 -7.47
C LEU A 22 62.05 9.20 -7.20
N LEU A 23 60.76 8.89 -7.21
CA LEU A 23 59.72 9.74 -6.68
C LEU A 23 59.24 9.12 -5.33
N THR A 24 59.67 9.74 -4.23
CA THR A 24 59.15 9.51 -2.88
C THR A 24 57.70 10.04 -2.83
N GLY A 25 56.75 9.16 -3.08
CA GLY A 25 55.34 9.46 -2.92
C GLY A 25 54.93 9.30 -1.45
N VAL A 26 54.50 10.40 -0.82
CA VAL A 26 53.82 10.38 0.47
C VAL A 26 52.49 9.69 0.28
N VAL A 27 52.33 8.48 0.77
CA VAL A 27 51.05 7.76 0.80
C VAL A 27 50.23 8.31 1.96
N THR A 28 49.31 9.22 1.65
CA THR A 28 48.23 9.57 2.58
C THR A 28 47.21 8.43 2.56
N PRO A 29 46.83 7.86 3.72
CA PRO A 29 45.78 6.86 3.77
C PRO A 29 44.43 7.55 3.38
N ALA A 30 43.92 7.25 2.20
CA ALA A 30 42.57 7.57 1.86
C ALA A 30 41.64 6.72 2.74
N VAL A 31 40.99 7.34 3.72
CA VAL A 31 39.89 6.75 4.44
C VAL A 31 38.76 6.57 3.42
N LEU A 32 38.62 5.36 2.90
CA LEU A 32 37.44 4.94 2.16
C LEU A 32 36.26 4.96 3.14
N LEU A 33 35.52 6.09 3.19
CA LEU A 33 34.17 6.13 3.72
C LEU A 33 33.35 5.21 2.79
N THR A 34 33.16 3.95 3.19
CA THR A 34 32.13 3.10 2.63
C THR A 34 30.81 3.84 2.81
N PRO A 35 30.06 4.17 1.75
CA PRO A 35 28.69 4.61 1.90
C PRO A 35 27.99 3.49 2.67
N GLY A 36 27.43 3.80 3.85
CA GLY A 36 26.58 2.90 4.58
C GLY A 36 25.53 2.40 3.59
N ALA A 37 25.49 1.08 3.37
CA ALA A 37 24.43 0.46 2.61
C ALA A 37 23.13 0.91 3.27
N ALA A 38 22.38 1.81 2.61
CA ALA A 38 20.97 1.94 2.85
C ALA A 38 20.43 0.51 2.63
N GLY A 39 20.07 -0.17 3.73
CA GLY A 39 19.56 -1.52 3.64
C GLY A 39 18.41 -1.49 2.67
N ALA A 40 18.50 -2.23 1.57
CA ALA A 40 17.35 -2.49 0.73
C ALA A 40 16.26 -2.99 1.67
N ALA A 41 15.10 -2.34 1.67
CA ALA A 41 13.96 -2.78 2.46
C ALA A 41 13.74 -4.26 2.10
N GLY A 42 13.97 -5.14 3.08
CA GLY A 42 13.91 -6.58 2.84
C GLY A 42 12.46 -6.99 2.56
N ALA A 43 12.29 -7.97 1.68
CA ALA A 43 11.01 -8.64 1.53
C ALA A 43 10.53 -9.16 2.89
N GLY A 44 9.21 -9.18 3.12
CA GLY A 44 8.63 -9.68 4.36
C GLY A 44 9.02 -11.13 4.64
N ALA A 45 9.27 -11.46 5.90
CA ALA A 45 9.56 -12.84 6.31
C ALA A 45 8.27 -13.68 6.28
N PRO A 46 8.24 -14.85 5.60
CA PRO A 46 7.05 -15.70 5.55
C PRO A 46 6.74 -16.27 6.95
N VAL A 47 5.47 -16.17 7.36
CA VAL A 47 4.94 -16.72 8.61
C VAL A 47 4.30 -18.07 8.33
N CYS A 48 3.26 -18.12 7.50
CA CYS A 48 2.58 -19.34 7.09
C CYS A 48 1.89 -19.16 5.74
N GLN A 49 1.60 -20.28 5.08
CA GLN A 49 0.93 -20.32 3.78
C GLN A 49 -0.51 -20.82 3.94
N ILE A 50 -1.46 -20.07 3.39
CA ILE A 50 -2.88 -20.42 3.37
C ILE A 50 -3.13 -21.40 2.23
N ARG A 51 -3.65 -22.58 2.54
CA ARG A 51 -3.82 -23.67 1.56
C ARG A 51 -5.27 -23.93 1.16
N ASP A 52 -6.21 -23.23 1.76
CA ASP A 52 -7.63 -23.36 1.43
C ASP A 52 -7.91 -22.65 0.10
N ASP A 53 -8.41 -23.39 -0.89
CA ASP A 53 -8.66 -22.89 -2.25
C ASP A 53 -9.78 -21.84 -2.32
N ARG A 54 -10.55 -21.67 -1.26
CA ARG A 54 -11.56 -20.62 -1.13
C ARG A 54 -10.95 -19.24 -0.84
N LEU A 55 -9.71 -19.20 -0.32
CA LEU A 55 -9.00 -17.99 0.11
C LEU A 55 -7.94 -17.60 -0.90
N LYS A 56 -8.35 -16.96 -2.00
CA LYS A 56 -7.46 -16.51 -3.09
C LYS A 56 -7.47 -15.00 -3.28
N GLU A 57 -8.54 -14.33 -2.85
CA GLU A 57 -8.74 -12.89 -2.96
C GLU A 57 -8.91 -12.32 -1.55
N ILE A 58 -7.90 -12.55 -0.70
CA ILE A 58 -7.95 -12.07 0.69
C ILE A 58 -7.75 -10.58 0.71
N SER A 59 -8.79 -9.83 1.07
CA SER A 59 -8.78 -8.39 1.19
C SER A 59 -8.61 -7.93 2.65
N GLY A 60 -9.23 -8.59 3.64
CA GLY A 60 -9.12 -8.22 5.04
C GLY A 60 -8.50 -9.30 5.93
N MET A 61 -7.67 -8.89 6.91
CA MET A 61 -7.07 -9.79 7.90
C MET A 61 -6.90 -9.11 9.26
N VAL A 62 -7.21 -9.84 10.35
CA VAL A 62 -6.80 -9.48 11.71
C VAL A 62 -6.13 -10.64 12.42
N ALA A 63 -5.10 -10.36 13.22
CA ALA A 63 -4.44 -11.35 14.07
C ALA A 63 -5.20 -11.49 15.40
N THR A 64 -5.36 -12.74 15.87
CA THR A 64 -5.95 -13.10 17.15
C THR A 64 -4.97 -13.94 17.96
N ASP A 65 -5.30 -14.25 19.22
CA ASP A 65 -4.46 -15.10 20.06
C ASP A 65 -4.38 -16.54 19.53
N ASP A 66 -5.45 -17.00 18.84
CA ASP A 66 -5.54 -18.36 18.28
C ASP A 66 -5.02 -18.46 16.82
N GLY A 67 -4.75 -17.34 16.13
CA GLY A 67 -4.34 -17.32 14.74
C GLY A 67 -4.82 -16.07 14.00
N TYR A 68 -5.65 -16.24 12.96
CA TYR A 68 -6.07 -15.12 12.12
C TYR A 68 -7.55 -15.19 11.79
N VAL A 69 -8.19 -14.05 11.54
CA VAL A 69 -9.49 -13.97 10.89
C VAL A 69 -9.28 -13.28 9.55
N VAL A 70 -9.84 -13.85 8.48
CA VAL A 70 -9.72 -13.30 7.12
C VAL A 70 -11.06 -13.30 6.40
N VAL A 71 -11.20 -12.40 5.44
CA VAL A 71 -12.29 -12.37 4.45
C VAL A 71 -11.69 -12.24 3.06
N ASN A 72 -12.42 -12.74 2.05
CA ASN A 72 -12.13 -12.40 0.67
C ASN A 72 -12.80 -11.08 0.28
N ASP A 73 -12.31 -10.46 -0.76
CA ASP A 73 -13.00 -9.47 -1.57
C ASP A 73 -14.38 -10.00 -2.05
N GLY A 74 -15.22 -9.10 -2.56
CA GLY A 74 -16.56 -9.41 -3.04
C GLY A 74 -16.60 -10.60 -3.99
N ALA A 75 -16.93 -11.78 -3.48
CA ALA A 75 -16.93 -13.02 -4.24
C ALA A 75 -18.35 -13.45 -4.65
N ASP A 76 -18.52 -13.96 -5.87
CA ASP A 76 -19.78 -14.52 -6.36
C ASP A 76 -20.11 -15.88 -5.74
N ASP A 77 -19.08 -16.68 -5.41
CA ASP A 77 -19.23 -18.00 -4.81
C ASP A 77 -19.56 -17.92 -3.31
N GLU A 78 -20.69 -18.50 -2.91
CA GLU A 78 -21.11 -18.55 -1.50
C GLU A 78 -20.07 -19.22 -0.59
N ALA A 79 -19.33 -20.20 -1.06
CA ALA A 79 -18.30 -20.88 -0.28
C ALA A 79 -17.14 -19.94 0.08
N ARG A 80 -16.93 -18.90 -0.74
CA ARG A 80 -15.88 -17.87 -0.55
C ARG A 80 -16.37 -16.67 0.24
N ARG A 81 -17.68 -16.38 0.23
CA ARG A 81 -18.34 -15.30 1.00
C ARG A 81 -18.55 -15.71 2.45
N ARG A 82 -17.48 -15.82 3.22
CA ARG A 82 -17.50 -16.21 4.64
C ARG A 82 -16.45 -15.44 5.42
N ILE A 83 -16.65 -15.38 6.74
CA ILE A 83 -15.60 -15.00 7.67
C ILE A 83 -14.85 -16.29 8.04
N PHE A 84 -13.56 -16.36 7.74
CA PHE A 84 -12.70 -17.52 7.95
C PHE A 84 -11.84 -17.30 9.20
N PHE A 85 -11.82 -18.27 10.09
CA PHE A 85 -10.93 -18.32 11.24
C PHE A 85 -9.83 -19.34 10.95
N LEU A 86 -8.59 -18.91 11.05
CA LEU A 86 -7.41 -19.73 10.79
C LEU A 86 -6.64 -19.92 12.10
N ASP A 87 -6.02 -21.07 12.26
CA ASP A 87 -5.03 -21.28 13.34
C ASP A 87 -3.70 -20.58 13.02
N GLN A 88 -2.73 -20.69 13.95
CA GLN A 88 -1.40 -20.10 13.79
C GLN A 88 -0.58 -20.73 12.63
N ARG A 89 -1.04 -21.86 12.06
CA ARG A 89 -0.44 -22.51 10.89
C ARG A 89 -1.17 -22.17 9.60
N CYS A 90 -2.10 -21.22 9.65
CA CYS A 90 -2.94 -20.80 8.54
C CYS A 90 -3.92 -21.86 8.02
N ALA A 91 -4.25 -22.88 8.83
CA ALA A 91 -5.30 -23.82 8.50
C ALA A 91 -6.66 -23.25 8.92
N VAL A 92 -7.68 -23.35 8.05
CA VAL A 92 -9.05 -22.93 8.38
C VAL A 92 -9.62 -23.89 9.43
N VAL A 93 -9.97 -23.36 10.59
CA VAL A 93 -10.55 -24.12 11.73
C VAL A 93 -12.03 -23.83 11.94
N ARG A 94 -12.53 -22.69 11.46
CA ARG A 94 -13.94 -22.31 11.55
C ARG A 94 -14.30 -21.36 10.43
N THR A 95 -15.56 -21.40 9.99
CA THR A 95 -16.14 -20.40 9.07
C THR A 95 -17.48 -19.91 9.60
N VAL A 96 -17.81 -18.65 9.33
CA VAL A 96 -19.10 -18.04 9.65
C VAL A 96 -19.72 -17.47 8.38
N SER A 97 -20.99 -17.87 8.12
CA SER A 97 -21.74 -17.38 6.96
C SER A 97 -22.42 -16.05 7.30
N TYR A 98 -22.57 -15.19 6.30
CA TYR A 98 -23.38 -13.99 6.42
C TYR A 98 -24.89 -14.34 6.33
N PRO A 99 -25.77 -13.69 7.13
CA PRO A 99 -27.22 -13.89 7.06
C PRO A 99 -27.83 -13.46 5.70
N SER A 100 -27.21 -12.54 5.01
CA SER A 100 -27.50 -12.14 3.63
C SER A 100 -26.21 -11.88 2.88
N GLN A 101 -26.26 -11.85 1.56
CA GLN A 101 -25.07 -11.66 0.74
C GLN A 101 -24.43 -10.29 1.00
N PRO A 102 -23.14 -10.23 1.42
CA PRO A 102 -22.35 -9.02 1.34
C PRO A 102 -22.17 -8.64 -0.13
N ARG A 103 -21.90 -7.36 -0.41
CA ARG A 103 -21.75 -6.87 -1.78
C ARG A 103 -20.29 -6.83 -2.21
N ASP A 104 -19.45 -6.25 -1.34
CA ASP A 104 -18.04 -5.99 -1.65
C ASP A 104 -17.28 -5.84 -0.34
N THR A 105 -16.71 -6.94 0.14
CA THR A 105 -16.00 -6.98 1.42
C THR A 105 -14.52 -6.69 1.20
N GLU A 106 -14.00 -5.67 1.91
CA GLU A 106 -12.66 -5.14 1.67
C GLU A 106 -11.70 -5.32 2.85
N ASP A 107 -12.16 -5.09 4.08
CA ASP A 107 -11.24 -5.09 5.21
C ASP A 107 -11.87 -5.66 6.48
N LEU A 108 -11.04 -5.88 7.49
CA LEU A 108 -11.41 -6.34 8.83
C LEU A 108 -10.81 -5.44 9.91
N ALA A 109 -11.59 -5.21 10.96
CA ALA A 109 -11.08 -4.69 12.22
C ALA A 109 -11.51 -5.57 13.39
N ILE A 110 -10.78 -5.53 14.50
CA ILE A 110 -11.15 -6.20 15.75
C ILE A 110 -11.24 -5.19 16.87
N GLY A 111 -12.41 -5.14 17.53
CA GLY A 111 -12.64 -4.31 18.70
C GLY A 111 -11.90 -4.83 19.94
N ARG A 112 -11.69 -3.97 20.93
CA ARG A 112 -11.10 -4.35 22.23
C ARG A 112 -11.92 -5.40 22.98
N ASP A 113 -13.22 -5.50 22.68
CA ASP A 113 -14.14 -6.51 23.19
C ASP A 113 -14.08 -7.83 22.41
N GLY A 114 -13.20 -7.94 21.41
CA GLY A 114 -13.06 -9.10 20.53
C GLY A 114 -14.12 -9.18 19.43
N THR A 115 -14.97 -8.17 19.26
CA THR A 115 -15.90 -8.09 18.13
C THR A 115 -15.14 -7.95 16.82
N VAL A 116 -15.39 -8.85 15.87
CA VAL A 116 -14.89 -8.74 14.51
C VAL A 116 -15.83 -7.86 13.69
N TRP A 117 -15.27 -6.88 13.01
CA TRP A 117 -15.95 -5.99 12.08
C TRP A 117 -15.48 -6.29 10.68
N VAL A 118 -16.42 -6.54 9.78
CA VAL A 118 -16.11 -6.75 8.36
C VAL A 118 -16.64 -5.56 7.58
N ALA A 119 -15.78 -4.94 6.80
CA ALA A 119 -16.11 -3.79 5.97
C ALA A 119 -16.67 -4.25 4.62
N ASP A 120 -17.95 -4.08 4.40
CA ASP A 120 -18.65 -4.29 3.12
C ASP A 120 -18.82 -2.92 2.45
N ILE A 121 -17.70 -2.34 1.99
CA ILE A 121 -17.56 -0.93 1.65
C ILE A 121 -17.02 -0.65 0.24
N GLY A 122 -16.55 -1.69 -0.47
CA GLY A 122 -16.07 -1.56 -1.84
C GLY A 122 -17.16 -1.09 -2.80
N ASP A 123 -16.79 -0.28 -3.77
CA ASP A 123 -17.68 0.29 -4.79
C ASP A 123 -16.88 0.80 -6.00
N ASN A 124 -16.19 -0.11 -6.69
CA ASN A 124 -15.34 0.20 -7.84
C ASN A 124 -16.06 1.07 -8.89
N ASP A 125 -17.38 0.86 -9.07
CA ASP A 125 -18.19 1.60 -10.02
C ASP A 125 -18.75 2.92 -9.43
N ARG A 126 -18.59 3.16 -8.13
CA ARG A 126 -19.13 4.31 -7.38
C ARG A 126 -20.64 4.49 -7.60
N SER A 127 -21.38 3.40 -7.44
CA SER A 127 -22.81 3.30 -7.73
C SER A 127 -23.67 2.93 -6.52
N ARG A 128 -23.04 2.54 -5.40
CA ARG A 128 -23.76 2.10 -4.19
C ARG A 128 -24.37 3.27 -3.45
N THR A 129 -25.66 3.18 -3.16
CA THR A 129 -26.35 4.14 -2.29
C THR A 129 -26.06 3.92 -0.80
N THR A 130 -25.65 2.72 -0.42
CA THR A 130 -25.25 2.36 0.95
C THR A 130 -24.06 1.44 0.94
N VAL A 131 -23.17 1.62 1.90
CA VAL A 131 -22.13 0.69 2.33
C VAL A 131 -22.53 0.07 3.66
N ALA A 132 -21.76 -0.88 4.16
CA ALA A 132 -22.12 -1.55 5.40
C ALA A 132 -20.91 -2.05 6.18
N VAL A 133 -21.12 -2.34 7.47
CA VAL A 133 -20.25 -3.19 8.26
C VAL A 133 -21.03 -4.35 8.85
N TRP A 134 -20.38 -5.50 8.96
CA TRP A 134 -20.91 -6.66 9.64
C TRP A 134 -20.20 -6.83 10.97
N ARG A 135 -20.95 -6.90 12.06
CA ARG A 135 -20.41 -7.10 13.42
C ARG A 135 -20.62 -8.53 13.88
N LEU A 136 -19.56 -9.25 14.12
CA LEU A 136 -19.57 -10.59 14.71
C LEU A 136 -19.01 -10.52 16.13
N ALA A 137 -19.90 -10.54 17.13
CA ALA A 137 -19.51 -10.56 18.54
C ALA A 137 -18.83 -11.90 18.90
N PRO A 138 -17.94 -11.93 19.90
CA PRO A 138 -17.27 -13.14 20.36
C PRO A 138 -18.26 -14.27 20.66
N GLY A 139 -17.93 -15.50 20.24
CA GLY A 139 -18.76 -16.67 20.46
C GLY A 139 -20.04 -16.75 19.62
N ARG A 140 -20.34 -15.75 18.79
CA ARG A 140 -21.51 -15.77 17.92
C ARG A 140 -21.17 -16.45 16.58
N ASP A 141 -22.21 -16.98 15.94
CA ASP A 141 -22.15 -17.66 14.63
C ASP A 141 -22.85 -16.88 13.50
N LYS A 142 -23.40 -15.70 13.83
CA LYS A 142 -24.11 -14.84 12.89
C LYS A 142 -23.71 -13.39 13.08
N PRO A 143 -23.11 -12.74 12.08
CA PRO A 143 -22.82 -11.31 12.12
C PRO A 143 -24.10 -10.50 11.94
N VAL A 144 -24.09 -9.27 12.47
CA VAL A 144 -25.18 -8.30 12.38
C VAL A 144 -24.80 -7.21 11.41
N LEU A 145 -25.67 -6.96 10.41
CA LEU A 145 -25.49 -5.94 9.40
C LEU A 145 -25.87 -4.54 9.89
N HIS A 146 -24.97 -3.58 9.69
CA HIS A 146 -25.20 -2.15 9.91
C HIS A 146 -24.94 -1.39 8.61
N ARG A 147 -25.97 -0.75 8.03
CA ARG A 147 -25.84 0.03 6.82
C ARG A 147 -25.51 1.47 7.10
N MET A 148 -24.74 2.07 6.19
CA MET A 148 -24.34 3.48 6.25
C MET A 148 -24.47 4.10 4.86
N ALA A 149 -24.63 5.44 4.81
CA ALA A 149 -24.69 6.18 3.56
C ALA A 149 -23.77 7.40 3.61
N TYR A 150 -23.00 7.60 2.54
CA TYR A 150 -22.18 8.80 2.39
C TYR A 150 -23.06 10.04 2.22
N PRO A 151 -22.62 11.21 2.73
CA PRO A 151 -23.43 12.44 2.70
C PRO A 151 -23.41 13.14 1.33
N ASP A 152 -22.43 12.87 0.50
CA ASP A 152 -22.13 13.59 -0.74
C ASP A 152 -22.36 12.73 -1.99
N ARG A 153 -21.66 11.62 -2.12
CA ARG A 153 -21.69 10.73 -3.29
C ARG A 153 -21.15 9.36 -2.92
N PRO A 154 -21.35 8.33 -3.74
CA PRO A 154 -20.68 7.05 -3.56
C PRO A 154 -19.16 7.18 -3.60
N HIS A 155 -18.47 6.46 -2.72
CA HIS A 155 -17.02 6.35 -2.67
C HIS A 155 -16.63 4.88 -2.69
N ASP A 156 -15.56 4.60 -3.41
CA ASP A 156 -14.83 3.35 -3.31
C ASP A 156 -13.93 3.41 -2.08
N ALA A 157 -14.05 2.43 -1.19
CA ALA A 157 -13.32 2.39 0.07
C ALA A 157 -12.82 0.99 0.36
N GLU A 158 -11.60 0.89 0.86
CA GLU A 158 -10.83 -0.36 0.96
C GLU A 158 -10.31 -0.63 2.37
N ALA A 159 -10.52 0.31 3.32
CA ALA A 159 -9.91 0.14 4.62
C ALA A 159 -10.83 0.55 5.77
N LEU A 160 -10.69 -0.15 6.89
CA LEU A 160 -11.49 0.02 8.08
C LEU A 160 -10.60 0.15 9.32
N LEU A 161 -10.78 1.23 10.05
CA LEU A 161 -10.25 1.40 11.40
C LEU A 161 -11.40 1.48 12.40
N LEU A 162 -11.07 1.38 13.68
CA LEU A 162 -11.98 1.70 14.77
C LEU A 162 -11.43 2.93 15.51
N ASP A 163 -12.32 3.86 15.86
CA ASP A 163 -11.97 4.98 16.71
C ASP A 163 -11.85 4.56 18.19
N SER A 164 -11.57 5.53 19.07
CA SER A 164 -11.45 5.27 20.52
C SER A 164 -12.69 4.69 21.15
N ASP A 165 -13.86 5.00 20.59
CA ASP A 165 -15.16 4.53 21.07
C ASP A 165 -15.58 3.20 20.42
N GLY A 166 -14.71 2.64 19.57
CA GLY A 166 -14.95 1.41 18.83
C GLY A 166 -15.95 1.55 17.69
N GLN A 167 -16.16 2.80 17.19
CA GLN A 167 -16.97 3.03 16.00
C GLN A 167 -16.13 2.89 14.73
N PRO A 168 -16.72 2.45 13.60
CA PRO A 168 -15.99 2.27 12.36
C PRO A 168 -15.58 3.63 11.77
N LEU A 169 -14.32 3.71 11.34
CA LEU A 169 -13.76 4.80 10.53
C LEU A 169 -13.42 4.22 9.16
N ILE A 170 -14.17 4.62 8.14
CA ILE A 170 -13.99 4.16 6.77
C ILE A 170 -12.93 5.03 6.10
N VAL A 171 -11.98 4.40 5.40
CA VAL A 171 -10.94 5.07 4.62
C VAL A 171 -11.15 4.74 3.14
N THR A 172 -11.31 5.78 2.31
CA THR A 172 -11.51 5.59 0.88
C THR A 172 -10.23 5.12 0.20
N LYS A 173 -10.36 4.43 -0.94
CA LYS A 173 -9.23 3.96 -1.76
C LYS A 173 -8.30 5.10 -2.19
N GLY A 174 -8.88 6.23 -2.58
CA GLY A 174 -8.12 7.36 -3.12
C GLY A 174 -7.74 7.15 -4.59
N GLY A 175 -6.51 7.50 -4.94
CA GLY A 175 -6.00 7.34 -6.32
C GLY A 175 -4.93 8.36 -6.72
N SER A 176 -4.75 9.41 -5.92
CA SER A 176 -3.73 10.46 -6.11
C SER A 176 -2.91 10.73 -4.85
N GLY A 177 -2.86 9.77 -3.93
CA GLY A 177 -2.23 9.93 -2.63
C GLY A 177 -3.09 10.66 -1.60
N THR A 178 -4.32 11.03 -1.95
CA THR A 178 -5.29 11.64 -1.03
C THR A 178 -6.46 10.70 -0.81
N VAL A 179 -6.76 10.41 0.45
CA VAL A 179 -7.87 9.57 0.89
C VAL A 179 -8.76 10.33 1.86
N PHE A 180 -10.05 10.01 1.88
CA PHE A 180 -11.03 10.63 2.76
C PHE A 180 -11.43 9.68 3.87
N LEU A 181 -11.71 10.24 5.03
CA LEU A 181 -12.16 9.54 6.22
C LEU A 181 -13.63 9.83 6.44
N TYR A 182 -14.42 8.80 6.71
CA TYR A 182 -15.84 8.91 7.03
C TYR A 182 -16.16 8.11 8.29
N ALA A 183 -16.94 8.69 9.19
CA ALA A 183 -17.42 8.05 10.40
C ALA A 183 -18.94 8.15 10.52
N PRO A 184 -19.63 7.21 11.22
CA PRO A 184 -21.04 7.33 11.50
C PRO A 184 -21.35 8.61 12.27
N SER A 185 -22.34 9.38 11.81
CA SER A 185 -22.76 10.62 12.49
C SER A 185 -23.54 10.35 13.80
N THR A 186 -24.02 9.13 13.99
CA THR A 186 -24.74 8.65 15.17
C THR A 186 -24.42 7.16 15.39
N ALA A 187 -24.80 6.64 16.57
CA ALA A 187 -24.61 5.22 16.86
C ALA A 187 -25.29 4.31 15.80
N LEU A 188 -24.57 3.26 15.39
CA LEU A 188 -25.07 2.27 14.44
C LEU A 188 -26.26 1.51 14.99
N ARG A 189 -27.31 1.36 14.17
CA ARG A 189 -28.53 0.61 14.52
C ARG A 189 -28.82 -0.47 13.47
N PRO A 190 -29.00 -1.74 13.88
CA PRO A 190 -29.45 -2.78 12.96
C PRO A 190 -30.79 -2.40 12.31
N GLY A 191 -30.94 -2.70 11.02
CA GLY A 191 -32.17 -2.44 10.26
C GLY A 191 -32.39 -0.99 9.82
N ALA A 192 -31.55 -0.05 10.26
CA ALA A 192 -31.55 1.34 9.80
C ALA A 192 -30.30 1.66 8.98
N THR A 193 -30.36 2.70 8.14
CA THR A 193 -29.19 3.28 7.48
C THR A 193 -28.71 4.48 8.28
N THR A 194 -27.49 4.42 8.80
CA THR A 194 -26.85 5.50 9.55
C THR A 194 -26.13 6.44 8.58
N PRO A 195 -26.37 7.77 8.62
CA PRO A 195 -25.60 8.70 7.82
C PRO A 195 -24.13 8.69 8.25
N LEU A 196 -23.21 8.73 7.28
CA LEU A 196 -21.81 9.01 7.50
C LEU A 196 -21.60 10.54 7.53
N ALA A 197 -20.58 10.97 8.23
CA ALA A 197 -20.06 12.33 8.22
C ALA A 197 -18.58 12.31 7.77
N PRO A 198 -18.13 13.32 7.01
CA PRO A 198 -16.70 13.48 6.73
C PRO A 198 -15.94 13.67 8.04
N ALA A 199 -14.92 12.85 8.26
CA ALA A 199 -14.07 12.91 9.45
C ALA A 199 -12.71 13.56 9.19
N GLY A 200 -12.26 13.58 7.93
CA GLY A 200 -10.99 14.20 7.56
C GLY A 200 -10.47 13.74 6.21
N GLN A 201 -9.25 14.18 5.92
CA GLN A 201 -8.51 13.84 4.70
C GLN A 201 -7.06 13.54 5.07
N VAL A 202 -6.50 12.53 4.46
CA VAL A 202 -5.10 12.12 4.63
C VAL A 202 -4.38 12.23 3.31
N SER A 203 -3.18 12.83 3.33
CA SER A 203 -2.27 12.84 2.18
C SER A 203 -1.12 11.87 2.46
N LEU A 204 -1.06 10.79 1.70
CA LEU A 204 0.01 9.80 1.82
C LEU A 204 1.32 10.37 1.27
N PRO A 205 2.45 10.19 1.96
CA PRO A 205 3.75 10.50 1.40
C PRO A 205 4.01 9.68 0.14
N MET A 206 4.54 10.31 -0.89
CA MET A 206 4.96 9.62 -2.10
C MET A 206 6.32 8.94 -1.87
N THR A 207 6.42 7.68 -2.26
CA THR A 207 7.62 6.85 -2.16
C THR A 207 8.10 6.43 -3.54
N ASP A 208 9.20 5.68 -3.61
CA ASP A 208 9.71 5.04 -4.82
C ASP A 208 9.72 3.51 -4.72
N THR A 209 9.09 2.96 -3.67
CA THR A 209 8.98 1.51 -3.44
C THR A 209 8.37 0.81 -4.65
N SER A 210 9.03 -0.27 -5.10
CA SER A 210 8.56 -1.08 -6.22
C SER A 210 7.27 -1.81 -5.88
N ASN A 211 6.34 -1.85 -6.83
CA ASN A 211 5.06 -2.53 -6.70
C ASN A 211 4.46 -2.82 -8.08
N PRO A 212 3.51 -3.78 -8.22
CA PRO A 212 2.94 -4.17 -9.51
C PRO A 212 2.16 -3.08 -10.25
N PHE A 213 1.69 -2.04 -9.53
CA PHE A 213 0.83 -0.98 -10.07
C PHE A 213 1.56 0.35 -10.28
N SER A 214 2.91 0.35 -10.20
CA SER A 214 3.76 1.53 -10.46
C SER A 214 3.40 2.71 -9.55
N PHE A 215 3.39 3.95 -10.05
CA PHE A 215 3.10 5.14 -9.23
C PHE A 215 1.66 5.17 -8.68
N ILE A 216 0.69 4.57 -9.37
CA ILE A 216 -0.70 4.50 -8.90
C ILE A 216 -0.77 3.67 -7.62
N GLY A 217 -0.08 2.54 -7.57
CA GLY A 217 -0.06 1.67 -6.41
C GLY A 217 0.51 2.28 -5.13
N ARG A 218 1.25 3.39 -5.23
CA ARG A 218 1.79 4.14 -4.09
C ARG A 218 0.78 5.12 -3.49
N GLY A 219 -0.22 5.52 -4.28
CA GLY A 219 -1.19 6.55 -3.92
C GLY A 219 -2.60 6.05 -3.59
N VAL A 220 -2.81 4.75 -3.50
CA VAL A 220 -4.10 4.13 -3.14
C VAL A 220 -3.98 3.42 -1.80
N VAL A 221 -4.99 3.56 -0.94
CA VAL A 221 -5.11 2.76 0.28
C VAL A 221 -5.84 1.47 -0.05
N THR A 222 -5.31 0.34 0.42
CA THR A 222 -5.84 -1.01 0.18
C THR A 222 -6.10 -1.77 1.48
N GLY A 223 -5.82 -1.21 2.63
CA GLY A 223 -6.11 -1.82 3.92
C GLY A 223 -5.64 -0.96 5.08
N ALA A 224 -6.10 -1.28 6.30
CA ALA A 224 -5.69 -0.59 7.51
C ALA A 224 -5.77 -1.49 8.74
N ALA A 225 -5.12 -1.08 9.84
CA ALA A 225 -5.29 -1.75 11.13
C ALA A 225 -5.04 -0.82 12.31
N ASN A 226 -5.73 -1.10 13.41
CA ASN A 226 -5.40 -0.59 14.72
C ASN A 226 -4.40 -1.52 15.42
N ALA A 227 -3.38 -0.96 16.07
CA ALA A 227 -2.51 -1.75 16.94
C ALA A 227 -3.29 -2.28 18.16
N PRO A 228 -2.92 -3.46 18.71
CA PRO A 228 -3.64 -4.06 19.83
C PRO A 228 -3.71 -3.18 21.08
N ASP A 229 -2.71 -2.33 21.29
CA ASP A 229 -2.64 -1.38 22.39
C ASP A 229 -3.42 -0.08 22.15
N GLY A 230 -3.93 0.13 20.92
CA GLY A 230 -4.65 1.33 20.49
C GLY A 230 -3.78 2.59 20.36
N ARG A 231 -2.44 2.44 20.44
CA ARG A 231 -1.50 3.57 20.39
C ARG A 231 -0.97 3.87 19.00
N ARG A 232 -1.26 3.00 18.03
CA ARG A 232 -0.83 3.16 16.63
C ARG A 232 -1.94 2.69 15.71
N VAL A 233 -1.92 3.27 14.51
CA VAL A 233 -2.72 2.78 13.38
C VAL A 233 -1.81 2.72 12.16
N VAL A 234 -2.13 1.85 11.24
CA VAL A 234 -1.43 1.73 9.97
C VAL A 234 -2.41 1.79 8.82
N LEU A 235 -2.05 2.53 7.77
CA LEU A 235 -2.66 2.46 6.44
C LEU A 235 -1.69 1.73 5.53
N ARG A 236 -2.21 0.95 4.59
CA ARG A 236 -1.45 0.25 3.57
C ARG A 236 -1.79 0.76 2.19
N SER A 237 -0.77 0.87 1.34
CA SER A 237 -0.91 0.92 -0.12
C SER A 237 -0.41 -0.38 -0.75
N TYR A 238 -0.42 -0.49 -2.09
CA TYR A 238 0.25 -1.62 -2.76
C TYR A 238 1.77 -1.61 -2.60
N ALA A 239 2.35 -0.49 -2.14
CA ALA A 239 3.79 -0.29 -2.04
C ALA A 239 4.30 -0.23 -0.61
N ASP A 240 3.55 0.38 0.30
CA ASP A 240 4.05 0.79 1.60
C ASP A 240 3.00 0.65 2.70
N ALA A 241 3.47 0.47 3.94
CA ALA A 241 2.70 0.66 5.16
C ALA A 241 3.07 2.01 5.80
N PHE A 242 2.04 2.80 6.14
CA PHE A 242 2.14 4.13 6.76
C PHE A 242 1.63 4.04 8.19
N GLU A 243 2.53 3.94 9.16
CA GLU A 243 2.20 3.80 10.58
C GLU A 243 2.17 5.16 11.28
N TYR A 244 1.07 5.47 11.97
CA TYR A 244 0.86 6.71 12.72
C TYR A 244 0.74 6.42 14.22
N ASP A 245 1.36 7.28 15.05
CA ASP A 245 1.17 7.24 16.50
C ASP A 245 -0.17 7.90 16.88
N VAL A 246 -0.87 7.30 17.84
CA VAL A 246 -2.17 7.76 18.37
C VAL A 246 -2.02 8.05 19.87
N PRO A 247 -1.37 9.15 20.26
CA PRO A 247 -1.02 9.40 21.66
C PRO A 247 -2.24 9.62 22.55
N ASP A 248 -3.29 10.25 22.02
CA ASP A 248 -4.47 10.67 22.78
C ASP A 248 -5.70 9.79 22.51
N GLY A 249 -5.54 8.68 21.76
CA GLY A 249 -6.64 7.84 21.31
C GLY A 249 -7.42 8.41 20.12
N ASP A 250 -7.12 9.62 19.65
CA ASP A 250 -7.78 10.26 18.52
C ASP A 250 -7.15 9.80 17.19
N VAL A 251 -7.73 8.76 16.61
CA VAL A 251 -7.28 8.15 15.34
C VAL A 251 -7.39 9.14 14.18
N VAL A 252 -8.46 9.94 14.13
CA VAL A 252 -8.67 10.91 13.07
C VAL A 252 -7.58 11.99 13.10
N LYS A 253 -7.30 12.55 14.28
CA LYS A 253 -6.24 13.53 14.47
C LYS A 253 -4.87 12.94 14.11
N ALA A 254 -4.59 11.71 14.52
CA ALA A 254 -3.34 11.01 14.20
C ALA A 254 -3.13 10.91 12.69
N LEU A 255 -4.15 10.51 11.93
CA LEU A 255 -4.09 10.36 10.49
C LEU A 255 -4.02 11.70 9.74
N THR A 256 -4.79 12.71 10.18
CA THR A 256 -4.90 13.99 9.47
C THR A 256 -3.78 14.98 9.76
N SER A 257 -3.10 14.82 10.89
CA SER A 257 -2.08 15.78 11.38
C SER A 257 -0.75 15.12 11.73
N GLY A 258 -0.70 13.80 11.82
CA GLY A 258 0.51 13.05 12.15
C GLY A 258 1.44 12.88 10.95
N THR A 259 2.69 12.53 11.23
CA THR A 259 3.66 12.10 10.23
C THR A 259 3.86 10.61 10.36
N PRO A 260 3.61 9.81 9.31
CA PRO A 260 3.76 8.37 9.40
C PRO A 260 5.21 7.92 9.37
N ARG A 261 5.49 6.82 10.03
CA ARG A 261 6.63 5.97 9.74
C ARG A 261 6.28 5.10 8.54
N ILE A 262 7.21 4.96 7.61
CA ILE A 262 6.99 4.22 6.37
C ILE A 262 7.77 2.92 6.42
N THR A 263 7.06 1.80 6.25
CA THR A 263 7.64 0.48 6.03
C THR A 263 7.40 0.08 4.58
N PRO A 264 8.45 0.00 3.74
CA PRO A 264 8.32 -0.50 2.37
C PRO A 264 7.84 -1.95 2.34
N LEU A 265 6.92 -2.26 1.42
CA LEU A 265 6.38 -3.59 1.15
C LEU A 265 6.67 -3.97 -0.31
N PRO A 266 7.97 -4.14 -0.68
CA PRO A 266 8.38 -4.23 -2.06
C PRO A 266 7.82 -5.50 -2.73
N ASP A 267 7.30 -5.31 -3.94
CA ASP A 267 6.92 -6.38 -4.86
C ASP A 267 5.92 -7.41 -4.30
N GLU A 268 5.16 -7.05 -3.26
CA GLU A 268 3.99 -7.84 -2.90
C GLU A 268 3.00 -7.83 -4.08
N PRO A 269 2.45 -8.99 -4.51
CA PRO A 269 1.67 -9.06 -5.76
C PRO A 269 0.50 -8.09 -5.76
N GLN A 270 -0.64 -8.46 -5.22
CA GLN A 270 -1.79 -7.58 -5.00
C GLN A 270 -2.03 -7.52 -3.50
N GLY A 271 -1.27 -6.64 -2.85
CA GLY A 271 -1.27 -6.57 -1.41
C GLY A 271 -2.41 -5.73 -0.87
N GLU A 272 -3.39 -6.35 -0.20
CA GLU A 272 -4.56 -5.65 0.30
C GLU A 272 -4.66 -5.67 1.82
N SER A 273 -4.41 -6.81 2.43
CA SER A 273 -4.49 -6.94 3.89
C SER A 273 -3.26 -6.48 4.63
N ILE A 274 -3.49 -5.79 5.75
CA ILE A 274 -2.48 -5.49 6.76
C ILE A 274 -3.06 -5.59 8.18
N THR A 275 -2.28 -6.11 9.10
CA THR A 275 -2.62 -6.10 10.55
C THR A 275 -1.35 -6.03 11.39
N TYR A 276 -1.49 -5.74 12.67
CA TYR A 276 -0.41 -5.92 13.65
C TYR A 276 -0.38 -7.36 14.16
N SER A 277 0.82 -7.86 14.48
CA SER A 277 0.94 -9.03 15.36
C SER A 277 0.32 -8.74 16.72
N ARG A 278 -0.08 -9.79 17.48
CA ARG A 278 -0.76 -9.62 18.77
C ARG A 278 0.05 -8.87 19.82
N ASP A 279 1.34 -8.93 19.74
CA ASP A 279 2.27 -8.15 20.60
C ASP A 279 2.51 -6.72 20.10
N GLY A 280 1.96 -6.35 18.92
CA GLY A 280 2.14 -5.06 18.30
C GLY A 280 3.56 -4.81 17.74
N GLY A 281 4.47 -5.80 17.82
CA GLY A 281 5.87 -5.66 17.43
C GLY A 281 6.15 -5.87 15.95
N SER A 282 5.16 -6.26 15.17
CA SER A 282 5.31 -6.52 13.73
C SER A 282 4.05 -6.13 12.98
N LEU A 283 4.23 -5.78 11.70
CA LEU A 283 3.15 -5.73 10.72
C LEU A 283 3.07 -7.08 10.01
N LEU A 284 1.86 -7.56 9.79
CA LEU A 284 1.56 -8.78 9.05
C LEU A 284 0.74 -8.40 7.82
N THR A 285 1.15 -8.92 6.66
CA THR A 285 0.48 -8.66 5.38
C THR A 285 0.10 -9.96 4.70
N VAL A 286 -0.90 -9.91 3.85
CA VAL A 286 -1.18 -10.97 2.89
C VAL A 286 -1.65 -10.35 1.59
N SER A 287 -1.23 -10.96 0.47
CA SER A 287 -1.61 -10.54 -0.88
C SER A 287 -2.59 -11.53 -1.48
N GLU A 288 -3.41 -11.04 -2.38
CA GLU A 288 -4.22 -11.89 -3.25
C GLU A 288 -3.36 -12.81 -4.12
N SER A 289 -3.94 -13.93 -4.51
CA SER A 289 -3.30 -14.91 -5.39
C SER A 289 -4.14 -15.32 -6.59
N ALA A 290 -5.33 -14.76 -6.76
CA ALA A 290 -6.24 -15.16 -7.83
C ALA A 290 -5.65 -14.95 -9.23
N ASP A 291 -5.00 -13.80 -9.43
CA ASP A 291 -4.36 -13.42 -10.70
C ASP A 291 -2.88 -13.83 -10.79
N GLN A 292 -2.39 -14.61 -9.83
CA GLN A 292 -1.03 -15.12 -9.82
C GLN A 292 -0.90 -16.44 -10.59
N PRO A 293 0.32 -16.88 -10.97
CA PRO A 293 0.52 -18.16 -11.66
C PRO A 293 -0.15 -19.33 -10.93
N PRO A 294 -0.66 -20.34 -11.67
CA PRO A 294 -1.31 -21.49 -11.06
C PRO A 294 -0.45 -22.16 -9.98
N GLY A 295 -1.06 -22.43 -8.83
CA GLY A 295 -0.36 -23.01 -7.68
C GLY A 295 0.20 -21.98 -6.69
N THR A 296 0.17 -20.69 -7.01
CA THR A 296 0.51 -19.62 -6.03
C THR A 296 -0.53 -19.64 -4.90
N ARG A 297 -0.03 -19.52 -3.66
CA ARG A 297 -0.84 -19.54 -2.44
C ARG A 297 -0.63 -18.25 -1.67
N PRO A 298 -1.69 -17.65 -1.10
CA PRO A 298 -1.51 -16.52 -0.21
C PRO A 298 -0.60 -16.91 0.96
N THR A 299 0.36 -16.05 1.23
CA THR A 299 1.33 -16.25 2.31
C THR A 299 1.30 -15.04 3.23
N ILE A 300 1.11 -15.28 4.52
CA ILE A 300 1.22 -14.19 5.51
C ILE A 300 2.71 -13.86 5.64
N LEU A 301 3.04 -12.61 5.42
CA LEU A 301 4.39 -12.06 5.57
C LEU A 301 4.48 -11.22 6.84
N ARG A 302 5.67 -11.15 7.42
CA ARG A 302 5.97 -10.36 8.61
C ARG A 302 7.03 -9.31 8.28
N TYR A 303 6.75 -8.08 8.67
CA TYR A 303 7.68 -6.96 8.68
C TYR A 303 7.85 -6.47 10.12
N PRO A 304 9.06 -6.08 10.56
CA PRO A 304 9.21 -5.45 11.86
C PRO A 304 8.40 -4.14 11.87
N ALA A 305 7.63 -3.90 12.94
CA ALA A 305 7.08 -2.57 13.16
C ALA A 305 8.22 -1.60 13.48
N THR A 306 8.16 -0.39 12.95
CA THR A 306 9.25 0.57 13.15
C THR A 306 9.17 1.16 14.55
N ASP A 307 10.18 0.87 15.39
CA ASP A 307 10.33 1.50 16.70
C ASP A 307 10.98 2.88 16.53
N GLY A 308 10.27 3.93 16.93
CA GLY A 308 10.77 5.30 17.03
C GLY A 308 10.41 6.25 15.87
N PRO A 309 10.51 7.58 16.10
CA PRO A 309 10.20 8.56 15.07
C PRO A 309 11.23 8.46 13.93
N VAL A 310 10.74 8.32 12.70
CA VAL A 310 11.59 8.45 11.51
C VAL A 310 12.02 9.92 11.45
N THR A 311 13.27 10.17 11.78
CA THR A 311 13.92 11.42 11.37
C THR A 311 13.93 11.40 9.84
N ALA A 312 13.07 12.18 9.21
CA ALA A 312 13.10 12.37 7.77
C ALA A 312 14.55 12.71 7.40
N ALA A 313 15.21 11.86 6.63
CA ALA A 313 16.49 12.18 6.04
C ALA A 313 16.24 13.36 5.08
N HIS A 314 16.43 14.59 5.60
CA HIS A 314 16.54 15.74 4.75
C HIS A 314 17.80 15.51 3.89
N PRO A 315 17.71 15.59 2.57
CA PRO A 315 18.90 15.66 1.76
C PRO A 315 19.62 16.94 2.18
N THR A 316 20.70 16.83 2.93
CA THR A 316 21.61 17.92 3.22
C THR A 316 22.38 18.25 1.93
N GLY A 317 21.68 18.85 0.98
CA GLY A 317 22.28 19.64 -0.07
C GLY A 317 22.54 21.03 0.51
N SER A 318 23.73 21.25 1.03
CA SER A 318 24.22 22.58 1.37
C SER A 318 24.34 23.40 0.09
N ALA A 319 23.28 24.08 -0.29
CA ALA A 319 23.36 25.17 -1.24
C ALA A 319 23.79 26.42 -0.47
N ALA A 320 25.00 26.91 -0.74
CA ALA A 320 25.47 28.17 -0.26
C ALA A 320 24.49 29.32 -0.66
N PRO A 321 24.26 30.31 0.19
CA PRO A 321 23.35 31.43 -0.12
C PRO A 321 23.92 32.23 -1.28
N VAL A 322 23.23 32.23 -2.42
CA VAL A 322 23.48 33.18 -3.51
C VAL A 322 22.81 34.50 -3.11
N LEU A 323 23.61 35.51 -2.88
CA LEU A 323 23.15 36.90 -2.67
C LEU A 323 22.40 37.39 -3.93
N PRO A 324 21.27 38.05 -3.80
CA PRO A 324 20.57 38.60 -4.95
C PRO A 324 21.33 39.77 -5.55
N THR A 325 21.76 39.63 -6.78
CA THR A 325 22.27 40.75 -7.58
C THR A 325 21.10 41.63 -7.99
N ALA A 326 21.21 42.92 -7.70
CA ALA A 326 20.22 43.94 -8.01
C ALA A 326 19.88 43.97 -9.51
N VAL A 327 18.59 43.78 -9.83
CA VAL A 327 18.05 43.94 -11.17
C VAL A 327 17.75 45.42 -11.42
N ARG A 328 18.40 45.99 -12.44
CA ARG A 328 18.05 47.30 -13.00
C ARG A 328 16.76 47.16 -13.84
N PRO A 329 15.87 48.16 -13.82
CA PRO A 329 14.67 48.14 -14.67
C PRO A 329 15.06 48.46 -16.13
N ILE A 330 14.56 47.67 -17.06
CA ILE A 330 14.56 47.96 -18.49
C ILE A 330 13.12 48.27 -18.89
N ALA A 331 13.00 49.34 -19.68
CA ALA A 331 11.79 49.96 -20.13
C ALA A 331 10.92 49.05 -21.02
N GLU A 332 9.61 49.37 -20.95
CA GLU A 332 8.57 48.84 -21.85
C GLU A 332 8.88 49.14 -23.30
N ASP A 333 8.74 48.11 -24.15
CA ASP A 333 8.40 48.30 -25.56
C ASP A 333 7.35 47.24 -25.97
N THR A 334 6.19 47.80 -26.31
CA THR A 334 5.03 47.12 -26.91
C THR A 334 5.35 46.71 -28.32
N ILE A 335 5.14 45.45 -28.69
CA ILE A 335 4.64 45.03 -30.03
C ILE A 335 3.89 43.71 -29.90
N GLY A 336 2.73 43.71 -30.48
CA GLY A 336 1.66 42.78 -30.42
C GLY A 336 1.73 41.57 -31.36
N LEU A 337 0.67 40.79 -31.25
CA LEU A 337 0.10 39.79 -32.16
C LEU A 337 0.79 38.44 -32.28
N GLY A 338 0.08 37.40 -31.91
CA GLY A 338 0.34 36.04 -32.36
C GLY A 338 -0.16 34.96 -31.38
N GLY A 339 -1.47 34.94 -31.17
CA GLY A 339 -2.13 33.99 -30.34
C GLY A 339 -2.29 32.61 -30.93
N ARG A 340 -2.77 31.71 -30.15
CA ARG A 340 -3.49 30.46 -30.52
C ARG A 340 -2.66 29.39 -31.21
N THR A 341 -1.84 28.65 -30.48
CA THR A 341 -1.50 27.27 -30.94
C THR A 341 -0.93 26.33 -29.85
N TRP A 342 -1.03 26.58 -28.56
CA TRP A 342 -0.43 25.71 -27.52
C TRP A 342 -1.43 25.00 -26.60
N LEU A 343 -2.72 24.88 -26.97
CA LEU A 343 -3.74 24.22 -26.12
C LEU A 343 -4.26 22.87 -26.63
N LEU A 344 -3.60 22.21 -27.58
CA LEU A 344 -4.07 20.93 -28.13
C LEU A 344 -3.13 19.74 -27.96
N VAL A 345 -2.04 19.83 -27.19
CA VAL A 345 -1.12 18.69 -26.99
C VAL A 345 -1.24 18.05 -25.60
N ALA A 346 -1.89 18.69 -24.63
CA ALA A 346 -2.08 18.14 -23.28
C ALA A 346 -3.32 17.23 -23.09
N GLY A 347 -4.23 17.20 -24.09
CA GLY A 347 -5.49 16.43 -23.98
C GLY A 347 -5.46 15.02 -24.58
N GLY A 348 -4.46 14.68 -25.38
CA GLY A 348 -4.42 13.40 -26.12
C GLY A 348 -3.89 12.20 -25.35
N GLY A 349 -3.03 12.42 -24.37
CA GLY A 349 -2.39 11.33 -23.61
C GLY A 349 -3.29 10.68 -22.58
N THR A 350 -4.12 11.47 -21.94
CA THR A 350 -5.03 10.99 -20.88
C THR A 350 -6.20 10.17 -21.45
N LEU A 351 -6.68 10.52 -22.64
CA LEU A 351 -7.79 9.77 -23.26
C LEU A 351 -7.35 8.39 -23.77
N LEU A 352 -6.11 8.24 -24.23
CA LEU A 352 -5.58 6.96 -24.69
C LEU A 352 -5.28 6.01 -23.51
N ALA A 353 -4.83 6.53 -22.37
CA ALA A 353 -4.60 5.73 -21.17
C ALA A 353 -5.92 5.22 -20.57
N LEU A 354 -6.95 6.05 -20.54
CA LEU A 354 -8.29 5.65 -20.06
C LEU A 354 -8.98 4.65 -21.00
N LEU A 355 -8.77 4.75 -22.31
CA LEU A 355 -9.31 3.79 -23.27
C LEU A 355 -8.57 2.45 -23.23
N ALA A 356 -7.27 2.44 -22.93
CA ALA A 356 -6.52 1.20 -22.74
C ALA A 356 -6.94 0.48 -21.45
N LEU A 357 -7.18 1.23 -20.37
CA LEU A 357 -7.65 0.67 -19.08
C LEU A 357 -9.08 0.11 -19.22
N ALA A 358 -9.97 0.83 -19.89
CA ALA A 358 -11.34 0.38 -20.17
C ALA A 358 -11.35 -0.85 -21.12
N GLY A 359 -10.41 -0.94 -22.05
CA GLY A 359 -10.26 -2.09 -22.95
C GLY A 359 -9.80 -3.37 -22.22
N VAL A 360 -8.87 -3.24 -21.28
CA VAL A 360 -8.39 -4.37 -20.46
C VAL A 360 -9.47 -4.84 -19.50
N LEU A 361 -10.20 -3.92 -18.87
CA LEU A 361 -11.32 -4.25 -17.98
C LEU A 361 -12.47 -4.92 -18.77
N ARG A 362 -12.83 -4.41 -19.95
CA ARG A 362 -13.89 -5.00 -20.77
C ARG A 362 -13.51 -6.37 -21.32
N TRP A 363 -12.25 -6.61 -21.68
CA TRP A 363 -11.77 -7.91 -22.12
C TRP A 363 -11.81 -8.95 -20.98
N ARG A 364 -11.50 -8.56 -19.75
CA ARG A 364 -11.62 -9.43 -18.56
C ARG A 364 -13.08 -9.79 -18.23
N TYR A 365 -14.03 -8.89 -18.50
CA TYR A 365 -15.46 -9.14 -18.24
C TYR A 365 -16.13 -10.00 -19.29
N THR A 366 -15.68 -10.01 -20.56
CA THR A 366 -16.26 -10.79 -21.66
C THR A 366 -15.58 -12.14 -21.90
N ALA A 367 -14.47 -12.43 -21.24
CA ALA A 367 -13.72 -13.67 -21.40
C ALA A 367 -14.04 -14.75 -20.32
N ARG A 368 -15.06 -14.55 -19.50
CA ARG A 368 -15.53 -15.57 -18.55
C ARG A 368 -16.66 -16.38 -19.23
N PRO A 369 -16.53 -17.73 -19.34
CA PRO A 369 -17.58 -18.61 -19.84
C PRO A 369 -18.75 -18.72 -18.87
#